data_c1972a55e0f20fe5f72147b92a50a43b
#
_entry.id   c1972a55e0f20fe5f72147b92a50a43b
#
_cell.length_a   1.000
_cell.length_b   1.000
_cell.length_c   1.000
_cell.angle_alpha   90.00
_cell.angle_beta   90.00
_cell.angle_gamma   90.00
#
_symmetry.space_group_name_H-M   'P 1'
#
loop_
_entity.id
_entity.type
_entity.pdbx_description
1 polymer ?
#
loop_
_entity_poly.entity_id
_entity_poly.type
_entity_poly.pdbx_seq_one_letter_code
_entity_poly.pdbx_strand_id
1 'polypeptide(L)'
;MELFAYGSLIFNRVMYAVTGSRYDGRPARLPDHARYLVQGATYPGLIPSVGSTVEGVLYSGLGNRAFRLLDRFEGEHYRRSSVAVDAGNGVVIEADTFIFKDDYQHLLTDELWDSGTFESAHLTAFLDEYSGFTWIDT
;
A
#
# COMPACT_ATOMS: atom_id res chain seq x y z
N MET A 1 7.26 -7.96 -11.81
CA MET A 1 6.45 -8.38 -10.65
C MET A 1 5.41 -7.33 -10.35
N GLU A 2 4.30 -7.72 -9.76
CA GLU A 2 3.17 -6.83 -9.51
C GLU A 2 3.05 -6.51 -8.02
N LEU A 3 2.63 -5.26 -7.73
CA LEU A 3 2.31 -4.79 -6.38
C LEU A 3 0.87 -4.30 -6.33
N PHE A 4 0.10 -4.79 -5.36
CA PHE A 4 -1.20 -4.19 -5.04
C PHE A 4 -1.01 -3.16 -3.94
N ALA A 5 -1.26 -1.90 -4.28
CA ALA A 5 -1.17 -0.77 -3.36
C ALA A 5 -2.55 -0.37 -2.90
N TYR A 6 -2.75 -0.23 -1.59
CA TYR A 6 -4.06 0.07 -1.01
C TYR A 6 -4.05 1.31 -0.12
N GLY A 7 -2.88 1.84 0.20
CA GLY A 7 -2.70 2.99 1.09
C GLY A 7 -1.99 4.15 0.38
N SER A 8 -1.02 4.76 1.04
CA SER A 8 -0.31 5.92 0.49
C SER A 8 0.36 5.64 -0.86
N LEU A 9 0.75 4.38 -1.12
CA LEU A 9 1.40 3.99 -2.37
C LEU A 9 0.47 4.00 -3.59
N ILE A 10 -0.85 4.16 -3.41
CA ILE A 10 -1.75 4.31 -4.56
C ILE A 10 -1.46 5.59 -5.34
N PHE A 11 -0.80 6.56 -4.70
CA PHE A 11 -0.41 7.81 -5.36
C PHE A 11 0.95 7.65 -6.03
N ASN A 12 1.00 7.89 -7.34
CA ASN A 12 2.24 7.78 -8.12
C ASN A 12 3.39 8.58 -7.52
N ARG A 13 3.08 9.74 -6.93
CA ARG A 13 4.09 10.60 -6.31
C ARG A 13 4.76 9.91 -5.12
N VAL A 14 4.00 9.15 -4.34
CA VAL A 14 4.55 8.39 -3.20
C VAL A 14 5.39 7.22 -3.72
N MET A 15 4.88 6.48 -4.71
CA MET A 15 5.66 5.40 -5.34
C MET A 15 7.01 5.91 -5.86
N TYR A 16 7.00 7.06 -6.55
CA TYR A 16 8.23 7.66 -7.06
C TYR A 16 9.16 8.09 -5.92
N ALA A 17 8.61 8.71 -4.87
CA ALA A 17 9.43 9.16 -3.73
C ALA A 17 10.14 7.98 -3.04
N VAL A 18 9.49 6.83 -2.94
CA VAL A 18 10.06 5.65 -2.28
C VAL A 18 11.00 4.87 -3.20
N THR A 19 10.59 4.62 -4.44
CA THR A 19 11.32 3.71 -5.34
C THR A 19 12.27 4.42 -6.31
N GLY A 20 12.05 5.70 -6.55
CA GLY A 20 12.81 6.46 -7.56
C GLY A 20 12.40 6.19 -8.99
N SER A 21 11.34 5.42 -9.20
CA SER A 21 10.88 5.03 -10.54
C SER A 21 9.37 5.20 -10.67
N ARG A 22 8.92 5.26 -11.92
CA ARG A 22 7.49 5.31 -12.26
C ARG A 22 7.07 3.94 -12.76
N TYR A 23 5.88 3.54 -12.37
CA TYR A 23 5.29 2.26 -12.76
C TYR A 23 3.89 2.48 -13.31
N ASP A 24 3.51 1.66 -14.27
CA ASP A 24 2.13 1.65 -14.77
C ASP A 24 1.22 1.05 -13.73
N GLY A 25 0.20 1.82 -13.34
CA GLY A 25 -0.80 1.39 -12.38
C GLY A 25 -2.19 1.39 -13.00
N ARG A 26 -3.03 0.47 -12.54
CA ARG A 26 -4.43 0.39 -12.94
C ARG A 26 -5.30 0.10 -11.74
N PRO A 27 -6.57 0.55 -11.75
CA PRO A 27 -7.48 0.21 -10.66
C PRO A 27 -7.64 -1.29 -10.51
N ALA A 28 -7.68 -1.75 -9.27
CA ALA A 28 -7.86 -3.16 -8.96
C ALA A 28 -8.52 -3.31 -7.61
N ARG A 29 -8.97 -4.52 -7.26
CA ARG A 29 -9.65 -4.81 -6.01
C ARG A 29 -9.06 -6.04 -5.37
N LEU A 30 -8.98 -6.02 -4.05
CA LEU A 30 -8.58 -7.18 -3.28
C LEU A 30 -9.76 -7.66 -2.45
N PRO A 31 -10.39 -8.80 -2.83
CA PRO A 31 -11.51 -9.33 -2.05
C PRO A 31 -11.04 -9.94 -0.73
N ASP A 32 -11.96 -10.05 0.22
CA ASP A 32 -11.77 -10.68 1.52
C ASP A 32 -10.67 -10.05 2.36
N HIS A 33 -10.51 -8.73 2.22
CA HIS A 33 -9.61 -7.90 3.03
C HIS A 33 -10.28 -6.58 3.36
N ALA A 34 -9.80 -5.94 4.43
CA ALA A 34 -10.21 -4.60 4.83
C ALA A 34 -8.98 -3.80 5.24
N ARG A 35 -9.07 -2.47 5.10
CA ARG A 35 -8.01 -1.56 5.54
C ARG A 35 -8.55 -0.61 6.58
N TYR A 36 -7.84 -0.52 7.70
CA TYR A 36 -8.20 0.36 8.81
C TYR A 36 -7.07 1.32 9.11
N LEU A 37 -7.45 2.52 9.55
CA LEU A 37 -6.47 3.53 9.93
C LEU A 37 -5.63 3.05 11.10
N VAL A 38 -4.30 3.21 11.00
CA VAL A 38 -3.38 2.93 12.11
C VAL A 38 -3.50 4.05 13.13
N GLN A 39 -3.56 3.70 14.41
CA GLN A 39 -3.71 4.66 15.50
C GLN A 39 -2.60 5.70 15.48
N GLY A 40 -2.98 6.98 15.48
CA GLY A 40 -2.03 8.08 15.48
C GLY A 40 -1.32 8.33 14.14
N ALA A 41 -1.73 7.64 13.09
CA ALA A 41 -1.11 7.75 11.78
C ALA A 41 -2.11 8.24 10.73
N THR A 42 -1.62 8.48 9.51
CA THR A 42 -2.44 8.89 8.37
C THR A 42 -2.59 7.78 7.33
N TYR A 43 -2.00 6.63 7.57
CA TYR A 43 -1.95 5.48 6.65
C TYR A 43 -2.64 4.27 7.26
N PRO A 44 -3.06 3.30 6.42
CA PRO A 44 -3.80 2.14 6.88
C PRO A 44 -2.93 0.90 7.09
N GLY A 45 -3.50 -0.08 7.79
CA GLY A 45 -3.07 -1.46 7.76
C GLY A 45 -4.12 -2.33 7.11
N LEU A 46 -3.68 -3.33 6.35
CA LEU A 46 -4.52 -4.29 5.64
C LEU A 46 -4.59 -5.60 6.40
N ILE A 47 -5.80 -6.11 6.60
CA ILE A 47 -6.00 -7.40 7.26
C ILE A 47 -7.02 -8.24 6.50
N PRO A 48 -6.97 -9.59 6.62
CA PRO A 48 -8.02 -10.44 6.09
C PRO A 48 -9.37 -10.11 6.73
N SER A 49 -10.41 -10.08 5.92
CA SER A 49 -11.78 -9.79 6.37
C SER A 49 -12.75 -10.36 5.35
N VAL A 50 -13.30 -11.54 5.64
CA VAL A 50 -14.20 -12.25 4.72
C VAL A 50 -15.41 -11.36 4.39
N GLY A 51 -15.72 -11.23 3.11
CA GLY A 51 -16.85 -10.45 2.62
C GLY A 51 -16.56 -8.97 2.38
N SER A 52 -15.39 -8.46 2.81
CA SER A 52 -14.98 -7.09 2.55
C SER A 52 -14.08 -7.04 1.32
N THR A 53 -14.03 -5.87 0.65
CA THR A 53 -13.20 -5.68 -0.54
C THR A 53 -12.48 -4.34 -0.42
N VAL A 54 -11.20 -4.33 -0.78
CA VAL A 54 -10.36 -3.12 -0.76
C VAL A 54 -10.08 -2.69 -2.19
N GLU A 55 -10.38 -1.45 -2.52
CA GLU A 55 -10.02 -0.86 -3.80
C GLU A 55 -8.61 -0.29 -3.72
N GLY A 56 -7.85 -0.46 -4.79
CA GLY A 56 -6.47 0.02 -4.83
C GLY A 56 -5.95 0.09 -6.25
N VAL A 57 -4.63 0.07 -6.36
CA VAL A 57 -3.92 0.17 -7.63
C VAL A 57 -2.97 -1.00 -7.77
N LEU A 58 -3.04 -1.65 -8.95
CA LEU A 58 -2.11 -2.72 -9.30
C LEU A 58 -1.01 -2.13 -10.17
N TYR A 59 0.20 -2.13 -9.65
CA TYR A 59 1.39 -1.70 -10.38
C TYR A 59 2.11 -2.89 -10.97
N SER A 60 2.65 -2.75 -12.17
CA SER A 60 3.39 -3.78 -12.88
C SER A 60 4.84 -3.37 -13.13
N GLY A 61 5.70 -4.35 -13.30
CA GLY A 61 7.08 -4.12 -13.72
C GLY A 61 8.08 -3.85 -12.60
N LEU A 62 7.72 -4.10 -11.33
CA LEU A 62 8.64 -3.91 -10.22
C LEU A 62 9.72 -4.99 -10.20
N GLY A 63 10.96 -4.58 -9.94
CA GLY A 63 12.08 -5.49 -9.75
C GLY A 63 12.43 -5.65 -8.26
N ASN A 64 13.46 -6.43 -8.00
CA ASN A 64 13.89 -6.74 -6.64
C ASN A 64 14.31 -5.49 -5.84
N ARG A 65 14.97 -4.53 -6.51
CA ARG A 65 15.40 -3.29 -5.84
C ARG A 65 14.19 -2.50 -5.35
N ALA A 66 13.16 -2.38 -6.18
CA ALA A 66 11.94 -1.66 -5.80
C ALA A 66 11.29 -2.31 -4.57
N PHE A 67 11.18 -3.63 -4.54
CA PHE A 67 10.60 -4.32 -3.40
C PHE A 67 11.44 -4.19 -2.14
N ARG A 68 12.76 -4.15 -2.23
CA ARG A 68 13.60 -3.88 -1.05
C ARG A 68 13.34 -2.50 -0.47
N LEU A 69 13.19 -1.49 -1.32
CA LEU A 69 12.88 -0.13 -0.89
C LEU A 69 11.48 -0.05 -0.26
N LEU A 70 10.51 -0.75 -0.85
CA LEU A 70 9.15 -0.79 -0.32
C LEU A 70 9.10 -1.54 1.02
N ASP A 71 9.81 -2.65 1.16
CA ASP A 71 9.90 -3.38 2.43
C ASP A 71 10.42 -2.48 3.55
N ARG A 72 11.42 -1.68 3.25
CA ARG A 72 11.99 -0.73 4.22
C ARG A 72 11.02 0.40 4.55
N PHE A 73 10.34 0.92 3.54
CA PHE A 73 9.35 1.97 3.71
C PHE A 73 8.19 1.53 4.59
N GLU A 74 7.65 0.33 4.36
CA GLU A 74 6.52 -0.19 5.14
C GLU A 74 6.92 -0.51 6.59
N GLY A 75 8.10 -1.08 6.80
CA GLY A 75 8.65 -1.32 8.13
C GLY A 75 8.17 -2.61 8.78
N GLU A 76 8.42 -2.70 10.08
CA GLU A 76 8.26 -3.96 10.83
C GLU A 76 6.82 -4.36 11.12
N HIS A 77 5.87 -3.42 11.02
CA HIS A 77 4.46 -3.71 11.30
C HIS A 77 3.78 -4.49 10.16
N TYR A 78 4.42 -4.55 9.00
CA TYR A 78 3.85 -5.16 7.79
C TYR A 78 4.67 -6.37 7.35
N ARG A 79 3.97 -7.30 6.71
CA ARG A 79 4.58 -8.47 6.06
C ARG A 79 4.19 -8.46 4.59
N ARG A 80 5.18 -8.54 3.70
CA ARG A 80 4.89 -8.68 2.28
C ARG A 80 4.41 -10.10 1.99
N SER A 81 3.25 -10.20 1.32
CA SER A 81 2.59 -11.48 1.04
C SER A 81 2.00 -11.47 -0.35
N SER A 82 1.89 -12.65 -0.95
CA SER A 82 1.24 -12.83 -2.24
C SER A 82 -0.27 -12.96 -2.05
N VAL A 83 -1.02 -12.25 -2.89
CA VAL A 83 -2.49 -12.24 -2.86
C VAL A 83 -3.05 -12.35 -4.27
N ALA A 84 -4.31 -12.79 -4.37
CA ALA A 84 -5.03 -12.85 -5.64
C ALA A 84 -5.87 -11.59 -5.79
N VAL A 85 -5.52 -10.77 -6.79
CA VAL A 85 -6.12 -9.45 -7.02
C VAL A 85 -7.08 -9.53 -8.21
N ASP A 86 -8.27 -8.95 -8.04
CA ASP A 86 -9.23 -8.79 -9.13
C ASP A 86 -8.84 -7.55 -9.95
N ALA A 87 -8.37 -7.80 -11.17
CA ALA A 87 -7.94 -6.75 -12.10
C ALA A 87 -9.07 -6.31 -13.04
N GLY A 88 -10.30 -6.78 -12.82
CA GLY A 88 -11.46 -6.45 -13.65
C GLY A 88 -11.71 -7.50 -14.73
N ASN A 89 -12.96 -7.54 -15.22
CA ASN A 89 -13.38 -8.42 -16.31
C ASN A 89 -13.08 -9.91 -16.08
N GLY A 90 -13.13 -10.36 -14.83
CA GLY A 90 -12.84 -11.75 -14.47
C GLY A 90 -11.36 -12.11 -14.47
N VAL A 91 -10.47 -11.14 -14.65
CA VAL A 91 -9.01 -11.37 -14.63
C VAL A 91 -8.51 -11.32 -13.19
N VAL A 92 -7.88 -12.41 -12.75
CA VAL A 92 -7.25 -12.50 -11.44
C VAL A 92 -5.73 -12.53 -11.62
N ILE A 93 -5.03 -11.66 -10.91
CA ILE A 93 -3.57 -11.54 -11.00
C ILE A 93 -2.98 -11.75 -9.61
N GLU A 94 -1.95 -12.60 -9.54
CA GLU A 94 -1.17 -12.74 -8.31
C GLU A 94 -0.23 -11.55 -8.18
N ALA A 95 -0.26 -10.90 -7.02
CA ALA A 95 0.56 -9.73 -6.74
C ALA A 95 1.02 -9.77 -5.29
N ASP A 96 2.12 -9.06 -4.99
CA ASP A 96 2.53 -8.85 -3.61
C ASP A 96 1.79 -7.65 -3.03
N THR A 97 1.51 -7.71 -1.74
CA THR A 97 0.96 -6.59 -0.96
C THR A 97 1.52 -6.66 0.45
N PHE A 98 1.30 -5.59 1.22
CA PHE A 98 1.81 -5.48 2.59
C PHE A 98 0.67 -5.69 3.57
N ILE A 99 0.69 -6.81 4.28
CA ILE A 99 -0.34 -7.18 5.26
C ILE A 99 0.14 -6.77 6.65
N PHE A 100 -0.75 -6.13 7.41
CA PHE A 100 -0.45 -5.74 8.78
C PHE A 100 -0.32 -6.99 9.64
N LYS A 101 0.78 -7.10 10.40
CA LYS A 101 1.05 -8.30 11.18
C LYS A 101 0.08 -8.46 12.34
N ASP A 102 -0.27 -9.71 12.65
CA ASP A 102 -1.20 -10.04 13.73
C ASP A 102 -0.74 -9.46 15.07
N ASP A 103 0.56 -9.49 15.35
CA ASP A 103 1.13 -8.98 16.59
C ASP A 103 0.89 -7.49 16.80
N TYR A 104 0.61 -6.74 15.74
CA TYR A 104 0.41 -5.30 15.78
C TYR A 104 -1.03 -4.88 15.53
N GLN A 105 -1.98 -5.83 15.42
CA GLN A 105 -3.38 -5.48 15.11
C GLN A 105 -4.02 -4.55 16.14
N HIS A 106 -3.54 -4.57 17.38
CA HIS A 106 -4.02 -3.65 18.42
C HIS A 106 -3.74 -2.17 18.09
N LEU A 107 -2.87 -1.90 17.13
CA LEU A 107 -2.59 -0.54 16.66
C LEU A 107 -3.57 -0.07 15.59
N LEU A 108 -4.42 -0.96 15.07
CA LEU A 108 -5.45 -0.56 14.10
C LEU A 108 -6.66 -0.01 14.84
N THR A 109 -7.23 1.05 14.27
CA THR A 109 -8.52 1.58 14.72
C THR A 109 -9.64 0.80 14.02
N ASP A 110 -10.88 1.08 14.39
CA ASP A 110 -12.06 0.57 13.68
C ASP A 110 -12.52 1.51 12.55
N GLU A 111 -11.75 2.57 12.29
CA GLU A 111 -12.05 3.53 11.23
C GLU A 111 -11.45 3.06 9.91
N LEU A 112 -12.29 2.97 8.89
CA LEU A 112 -11.83 2.67 7.54
C LEU A 112 -10.99 3.83 6.99
N TRP A 113 -9.88 3.50 6.36
CA TRP A 113 -9.04 4.50 5.72
C TRP A 113 -9.65 4.93 4.39
N ASP A 114 -9.67 6.24 4.13
CA ASP A 114 -10.20 6.84 2.92
C ASP A 114 -9.11 7.54 2.11
N SER A 115 -8.95 7.13 0.85
CA SER A 115 -7.91 7.69 -0.03
C SER A 115 -8.13 9.18 -0.34
N GLY A 116 -9.38 9.59 -0.48
CA GLY A 116 -9.71 10.99 -0.76
C GLY A 116 -9.35 11.91 0.39
N THR A 117 -9.61 11.49 1.61
CA THR A 117 -9.21 12.24 2.81
C THR A 117 -7.70 12.34 2.91
N PHE A 118 -6.99 11.24 2.65
CA PHE A 118 -5.52 11.26 2.65
C PHE A 118 -4.98 12.23 1.62
N GLU A 119 -5.51 12.18 0.40
CA GLU A 119 -5.06 13.04 -0.69
C GLU A 119 -5.24 14.53 -0.36
N SER A 120 -6.41 14.90 0.14
CA SER A 120 -6.73 16.32 0.39
C SER A 120 -6.09 16.87 1.65
N ALA A 121 -5.94 16.06 2.70
CA ALA A 121 -5.51 16.54 4.01
C ALA A 121 -4.07 16.18 4.36
N HIS A 122 -3.52 15.10 3.82
CA HIS A 122 -2.28 14.52 4.33
C HIS A 122 -1.19 14.27 3.29
N LEU A 123 -1.51 14.20 2.00
CA LEU A 123 -0.55 13.77 0.97
C LEU A 123 0.68 14.69 0.91
N THR A 124 0.49 15.99 0.92
CA THR A 124 1.61 16.94 0.83
C THR A 124 2.57 16.80 2.01
N ALA A 125 2.04 16.75 3.23
CA ALA A 125 2.85 16.59 4.44
C ALA A 125 3.57 15.23 4.44
N PHE A 126 2.89 14.19 3.98
CA PHE A 126 3.47 12.86 3.86
C PHE A 126 4.65 12.85 2.90
N LEU A 127 4.51 13.47 1.73
CA LEU A 127 5.58 13.58 0.74
C LEU A 127 6.76 14.39 1.27
N ASP A 128 6.50 15.46 1.99
CA ASP A 128 7.56 16.28 2.58
C ASP A 128 8.37 15.47 3.59
N GLU A 129 7.70 14.66 4.40
CA GLU A 129 8.37 13.80 5.38
C GLU A 129 9.22 12.72 4.70
N TYR A 130 8.70 12.06 3.65
CA TYR A 130 9.35 10.95 2.99
C TYR A 130 10.21 11.32 1.80
N SER A 131 10.23 12.59 1.38
CA SER A 131 11.09 13.02 0.27
C SER A 131 12.57 12.84 0.57
N GLY A 132 12.95 12.87 1.85
CA GLY A 132 14.32 12.62 2.28
C GLY A 132 14.67 11.14 2.42
N PHE A 133 13.68 10.25 2.41
CA PHE A 133 13.91 8.82 2.63
C PHE A 133 14.76 8.19 1.52
N THR A 134 14.46 8.51 0.26
CA THR A 134 15.20 7.99 -0.88
C THR A 134 16.64 8.49 -0.92
N TRP A 135 16.92 9.66 -0.36
CA TRP A 135 18.27 10.20 -0.25
C TRP A 135 19.14 9.35 0.67
N ILE A 136 18.58 8.86 1.75
CA ILE A 136 19.29 8.04 2.73
C ILE A 136 19.64 6.68 2.14
N ASP A 137 18.82 6.16 1.25
CA ASP A 137 18.95 4.84 0.65
C ASP A 137 19.79 4.81 -0.61
N THR A 138 20.19 5.94 -1.09
CA THR A 138 21.09 6.02 -2.23
C THR A 138 22.53 6.23 -1.76
#